data_cce4fee6f27f29da08b7314f9df454d9
#
_entry.id   cce4fee6f27f29da08b7314f9df454d9
#
_cell.length_a   1.000
_cell.length_b   1.000
_cell.length_c   1.000
_cell.angle_alpha   90.00
_cell.angle_beta   90.00
_cell.angle_gamma   90.00
#
_symmetry.space_group_name_H-M   'P 1'
#
loop_
_entity.id
_entity.type
_entity.pdbx_description
1 polymer ?
#
loop_
_entity_poly.entity_id
_entity_poly.type
_entity_poly.pdbx_seq_one_letter_code
_entity_poly.pdbx_strand_id
1 'polypeptide(L)'
;MTEDVILLLLSGLLLFMVGVYLMFAYRNLLRIILGVEVMAKGVTLVLLAAGVFRGSVDYIQALIVTFIIGSTMLAAVVLAITFVAQRIYNSLDIR
;
A
#
# COMPACT_ATOMS: atom_id res chain seq x y z
N MET A 1 -15.84 15.01 14.06
CA MET A 1 -15.39 15.00 12.68
C MET A 1 -13.91 15.28 12.51
N THR A 2 -13.42 16.32 13.13
CA THR A 2 -12.00 16.63 13.08
C THR A 2 -11.14 15.52 13.68
N GLU A 3 -11.62 14.91 14.76
CA GLU A 3 -10.90 13.82 15.41
C GLU A 3 -10.80 12.59 14.49
N ASP A 4 -11.87 12.30 13.76
CA ASP A 4 -11.87 11.17 12.84
C ASP A 4 -10.88 11.38 11.70
N VAL A 5 -10.81 12.61 11.19
CA VAL A 5 -9.85 12.96 10.13
C VAL A 5 -8.43 12.82 10.64
N ILE A 6 -8.16 13.27 11.86
CA ILE A 6 -6.83 13.15 12.44
C ILE A 6 -6.45 11.69 12.63
N LEU A 7 -7.39 10.87 13.11
CA LEU A 7 -7.13 9.43 13.29
C LEU A 7 -6.81 8.76 11.97
N LEU A 8 -7.58 9.06 10.92
CA LEU A 8 -7.33 8.51 9.60
C LEU A 8 -5.96 8.93 9.08
N LEU A 9 -5.62 10.19 9.24
CA LEU A 9 -4.36 10.72 8.77
C LEU A 9 -3.18 10.07 9.49
N LEU A 10 -3.27 9.96 10.82
CA LEU A 10 -2.21 9.34 11.60
C LEU A 10 -2.06 7.86 11.26
N SER A 11 -3.18 7.15 11.12
CA SER A 11 -3.15 5.74 10.75
C SER A 11 -2.52 5.54 9.38
N GLY A 12 -2.87 6.39 8.42
CA GLY A 12 -2.29 6.32 7.09
C GLY A 12 -0.80 6.56 7.10
N LEU A 13 -0.34 7.55 7.86
CA LEU A 13 1.06 7.84 7.98
C LEU A 13 1.82 6.70 8.64
N LEU A 14 1.25 6.10 9.69
CA LEU A 14 1.87 4.96 10.34
C LEU A 14 2.02 3.78 9.39
N LEU A 15 0.96 3.47 8.64
CA LEU A 15 1.03 2.39 7.67
C LEU A 15 2.05 2.67 6.58
N PHE A 16 2.10 3.91 6.12
CA PHE A 16 3.09 4.30 5.13
C PHE A 16 4.50 4.06 5.64
N MET A 17 4.77 4.47 6.88
CA MET A 17 6.10 4.30 7.47
C MET A 17 6.43 2.83 7.68
N VAL A 18 5.45 2.03 8.09
CA VAL A 18 5.67 0.58 8.22
C VAL A 18 6.01 -0.03 6.86
N GLY A 19 5.31 0.39 5.81
CA GLY A 19 5.62 -0.09 4.47
C GLY A 19 7.02 0.26 4.02
N VAL A 20 7.43 1.51 4.27
CA VAL A 20 8.79 1.95 3.95
C VAL A 20 9.81 1.12 4.73
N TYR A 21 9.55 0.89 6.01
CA TYR A 21 10.44 0.08 6.83
C TYR A 21 10.60 -1.32 6.25
N LEU A 22 9.49 -1.95 5.85
CA LEU A 22 9.54 -3.29 5.29
C LEU A 22 10.35 -3.33 4.00
N MET A 23 10.24 -2.27 3.19
CA MET A 23 10.99 -2.21 1.94
C MET A 23 12.50 -2.16 2.16
N PHE A 24 12.94 -1.43 3.16
CA PHE A 24 14.37 -1.20 3.38
C PHE A 24 15.00 -2.15 4.40
N ALA A 25 14.19 -2.70 5.31
CA ALA A 25 14.72 -3.57 6.37
C ALA A 25 15.00 -4.98 5.90
N TYR A 26 14.32 -5.42 4.85
CA TYR A 26 14.43 -6.80 4.37
C TYR A 26 14.93 -6.84 2.94
N ARG A 27 15.67 -7.90 2.64
CA ARG A 27 16.25 -8.10 1.32
C ARG A 27 15.43 -9.08 0.48
N ASN A 28 14.41 -9.67 1.07
CA ASN A 28 13.55 -10.63 0.41
C ASN A 28 12.55 -9.91 -0.50
N LEU A 29 12.48 -10.31 -1.76
CA LEU A 29 11.62 -9.66 -2.73
C LEU A 29 10.15 -9.69 -2.31
N LEU A 30 9.71 -10.81 -1.74
CA LEU A 30 8.33 -10.94 -1.28
C LEU A 30 8.00 -9.89 -0.21
N ARG A 31 8.92 -9.65 0.72
CA ARG A 31 8.71 -8.68 1.79
C ARG A 31 8.71 -7.26 1.26
N ILE A 32 9.53 -6.99 0.23
CA ILE A 32 9.53 -5.69 -0.41
C ILE A 32 8.18 -5.42 -1.07
N ILE A 33 7.61 -6.43 -1.73
CA ILE A 33 6.30 -6.31 -2.35
C ILE A 33 5.22 -6.05 -1.28
N LEU A 34 5.29 -6.77 -0.16
CA LEU A 34 4.36 -6.53 0.95
C LEU A 34 4.49 -5.11 1.48
N GLY A 35 5.73 -4.60 1.56
CA GLY A 35 5.97 -3.23 1.99
C GLY A 35 5.30 -2.22 1.08
N VAL A 36 5.40 -2.41 -0.24
CA VAL A 36 4.75 -1.54 -1.21
C VAL A 36 3.23 -1.57 -1.02
N GLU A 37 2.66 -2.76 -0.78
CA GLU A 37 1.22 -2.88 -0.54
C GLU A 37 0.79 -2.12 0.71
N VAL A 38 1.54 -2.26 1.80
CA VAL A 38 1.24 -1.55 3.03
C VAL A 38 1.34 -0.04 2.82
N MET A 39 2.36 0.42 2.09
CA MET A 39 2.47 1.83 1.73
C MET A 39 1.24 2.31 0.97
N ALA A 40 0.79 1.53 0.00
CA ALA A 40 -0.38 1.89 -0.80
C ALA A 40 -1.63 2.02 0.07
N LYS A 41 -1.80 1.13 1.05
CA LYS A 41 -2.93 1.22 1.98
C LYS A 41 -2.82 2.47 2.84
N GLY A 42 -1.60 2.85 3.25
CA GLY A 42 -1.39 4.08 4.00
C GLY A 42 -1.80 5.31 3.20
N VAL A 43 -1.41 5.37 1.93
CA VAL A 43 -1.81 6.46 1.04
C VAL A 43 -3.33 6.50 0.89
N THR A 44 -3.96 5.34 0.79
CA THR A 44 -5.42 5.26 0.69
C THR A 44 -6.09 5.90 1.90
N LEU A 45 -5.60 5.63 3.10
CA LEU A 45 -6.16 6.23 4.31
C LEU A 45 -5.98 7.75 4.33
N VAL A 46 -4.82 8.23 3.88
CA VAL A 46 -4.58 9.67 3.80
C VAL A 46 -5.54 10.32 2.81
N LEU A 47 -5.78 9.68 1.67
CA LEU A 47 -6.75 10.19 0.69
C LEU A 47 -8.15 10.23 1.28
N LEU A 48 -8.53 9.21 2.04
CA LEU A 48 -9.84 9.18 2.68
C LEU A 48 -9.96 10.32 3.69
N ALA A 49 -8.92 10.57 4.46
CA ALA A 49 -8.91 11.67 5.41
C ALA A 49 -9.11 13.00 4.69
N ALA A 50 -8.43 13.20 3.57
CA ALA A 50 -8.57 14.43 2.79
C ALA A 50 -9.99 14.58 2.26
N GLY A 51 -10.60 13.50 1.79
CA GLY A 51 -11.97 13.53 1.30
C GLY A 51 -12.98 13.87 2.36
N VAL A 52 -12.82 13.26 3.54
CA VAL A 52 -13.72 13.55 4.67
C VAL A 52 -13.57 15.01 5.11
N PHE A 53 -12.36 15.49 5.18
CA PHE A 53 -12.08 16.86 5.59
C PHE A 53 -12.74 17.87 4.65
N ARG A 54 -12.72 17.58 3.34
CA ARG A 54 -13.27 18.49 2.33
C ARG A 54 -14.77 18.29 2.08
N GLY A 55 -15.33 17.23 2.61
CA GLY A 55 -16.73 16.90 2.37
C GLY A 55 -16.99 16.30 1.01
N SER A 56 -15.97 15.86 0.30
CA SER A 56 -16.08 15.26 -1.05
C SER A 56 -16.02 13.75 -0.97
N VAL A 57 -16.76 13.17 -0.04
CA VAL A 57 -16.63 11.74 0.26
C VAL A 57 -16.98 10.87 -0.93
N ASP A 58 -18.03 11.21 -1.68
CA ASP A 58 -18.47 10.37 -2.79
C ASP A 58 -17.40 10.25 -3.86
N TYR A 59 -16.84 11.39 -4.26
CA TYR A 59 -15.80 11.41 -5.30
C TYR A 59 -14.54 10.69 -4.83
N ILE A 60 -14.10 10.99 -3.62
CA ILE A 60 -12.89 10.38 -3.06
C ILE A 60 -13.10 8.88 -2.87
N GLN A 61 -14.28 8.47 -2.46
CA GLN A 61 -14.59 7.06 -2.27
C GLN A 61 -14.43 6.29 -3.57
N ALA A 62 -14.93 6.85 -4.68
CA ALA A 62 -14.76 6.21 -5.99
C ALA A 62 -13.29 6.09 -6.38
N LEU A 63 -12.51 7.14 -6.13
CA LEU A 63 -11.07 7.10 -6.41
C LEU A 63 -10.36 6.04 -5.58
N ILE A 64 -10.71 5.95 -4.30
CA ILE A 64 -10.09 4.99 -3.39
C ILE A 64 -10.40 3.56 -3.82
N VAL A 65 -11.66 3.29 -4.18
CA VAL A 65 -12.05 1.95 -4.64
C VAL A 65 -11.26 1.58 -5.90
N THR A 66 -11.15 2.51 -6.84
CA THR A 66 -10.38 2.28 -8.06
C THR A 66 -8.92 2.03 -7.74
N PHE A 67 -8.35 2.81 -6.82
CA PHE A 67 -6.96 2.65 -6.41
C PHE A 67 -6.73 1.29 -5.77
N ILE A 68 -7.62 0.87 -4.87
CA ILE A 68 -7.48 -0.40 -4.19
C ILE A 68 -7.54 -1.56 -5.18
N ILE A 69 -8.49 -1.52 -6.11
CA ILE A 69 -8.62 -2.56 -7.11
C ILE A 69 -7.38 -2.64 -7.98
N GLY A 70 -6.91 -1.50 -8.48
CA GLY A 70 -5.71 -1.45 -9.30
C GLY A 70 -4.48 -1.94 -8.56
N SER A 71 -4.31 -1.52 -7.31
CA SER A 71 -3.18 -1.91 -6.49
C SER A 71 -3.19 -3.42 -6.23
N THR A 72 -4.37 -3.98 -5.96
CA THR A 72 -4.51 -5.42 -5.70
C THR A 72 -4.16 -6.23 -6.94
N MET A 73 -4.64 -5.79 -8.10
CA MET A 73 -4.34 -6.47 -9.36
C MET A 73 -2.85 -6.41 -9.68
N LEU A 74 -2.24 -5.24 -9.47
CA LEU A 74 -0.81 -5.08 -9.69
C LEU A 74 0.00 -5.98 -8.75
N ALA A 75 -0.41 -6.05 -7.48
CA ALA A 75 0.24 -6.92 -6.51
C ALA A 75 0.16 -8.39 -6.95
N ALA A 76 -0.98 -8.81 -7.46
CA ALA A 76 -1.15 -10.18 -7.93
C ALA A 76 -0.19 -10.49 -9.09
N VAL A 77 -0.07 -9.56 -10.03
CA VAL A 77 0.84 -9.73 -11.17
C VAL A 77 2.29 -9.80 -10.69
N VAL A 78 2.67 -8.91 -9.79
CA VAL A 78 4.04 -8.87 -9.26
C VAL A 78 4.35 -10.14 -8.48
N LEU A 79 3.39 -10.66 -7.72
CA LEU A 79 3.58 -11.91 -7.00
C LEU A 79 3.79 -13.07 -7.96
N ALA A 80 3.02 -13.11 -9.06
CA ALA A 80 3.19 -14.15 -10.07
C ALA A 80 4.60 -14.10 -10.68
N ILE A 81 5.06 -12.90 -10.99
CA ILE A 81 6.42 -12.71 -11.51
C ILE A 81 7.45 -13.15 -10.48
N THR A 82 7.20 -12.88 -9.20
CA THR A 82 8.09 -13.27 -8.12
C THR A 82 8.22 -14.79 -8.04
N PHE A 83 7.10 -15.52 -8.16
CA PHE A 83 7.15 -16.97 -8.17
C PHE A 83 7.97 -17.52 -9.34
N VAL A 84 7.80 -16.93 -10.51
CA VAL A 84 8.59 -17.34 -11.69
C VAL A 84 10.08 -17.07 -11.46
N ALA A 85 10.40 -15.91 -10.92
CA ALA A 85 11.78 -15.55 -10.63
C ALA A 85 12.40 -16.51 -9.63
N GLN A 86 11.63 -16.91 -8.60
CA GLN A 86 12.12 -17.85 -7.61
C GLN A 86 12.43 -19.21 -8.24
N ARG A 87 11.59 -19.66 -9.18
CA ARG A 87 11.84 -20.93 -9.86
C ARG A 87 13.10 -20.88 -10.69
N ILE A 88 13.35 -19.76 -11.36
CA ILE A 88 14.50 -19.62 -12.24
C ILE A 88 15.79 -19.44 -11.44
N TYR A 89 15.74 -18.53 -10.46
CA TYR A 89 16.95 -18.14 -9.70
C TYR A 89 17.08 -18.86 -8.38
N ASN A 90 16.05 -19.58 -7.97
CA ASN A 90 16.02 -20.35 -6.74
C ASN A 90 16.26 -19.48 -5.50
N SER A 91 15.89 -18.20 -5.58
CA SER A 91 16.06 -17.26 -4.47
C SER A 91 15.22 -16.02 -4.69
N LEU A 92 14.69 -15.47 -3.58
CA LEU A 92 14.00 -14.19 -3.58
C LEU A 92 14.88 -13.04 -3.09
N ASP A 93 16.12 -13.35 -2.73
CA ASP A 93 17.07 -12.35 -2.25
C ASP A 93 17.58 -11.52 -3.43
N ILE A 94 17.41 -10.18 -3.33
CA ILE A 94 17.78 -9.27 -4.40
C ILE A 94 19.14 -8.61 -4.19
N ARG A 95 19.84 -8.95 -3.07
CA ARG A 95 21.14 -8.33 -2.76
C ARG A 95 22.23 -9.34 -2.53
#